data_7241b33f98d4383456daf65f47c3b0ef
#
_entry.id   7241b33f98d4383456daf65f47c3b0ef
#
_cell.length_a   1.000
_cell.length_b   1.000
_cell.length_c   1.000
_cell.angle_alpha   90.00
_cell.angle_beta   90.00
_cell.angle_gamma   90.00
#
_symmetry.space_group_name_H-M   'P 1'
#
loop_
_entity.id
_entity.type
_entity.pdbx_description
1 polymer ?
#
loop_
_entity_poly.entity_id
_entity_poly.type
_entity_poly.pdbx_seq_one_letter_code
_entity_poly.pdbx_strand_id
1 'polypeptide(L)'
;TNMNVAAKNFPWADELEKTVITSLTTSFGLDFLLFRDKIGGEVNTINNVRNNVWATQAEKDIFEQRSKYDSTPYHQHENYIATGEKNKSSHKAGTLNDPYRNKSMAAHEEKKRDLDHVISAKEIHDDPGRMLAGLNGVELANQGSNLQSTHRTINRSKGATPINEWLDTLPSKISDLDNQIAKSHVRLAKMPRDTPQQRDAARKLEDEIRSKEERIKNFKEVDVEGMRKRDAAARVPYDQQINRSYYTSSKFLHQTANAAGAAGIAMGTRQMLGMVMAEIWFEMREQLPALLEKLKNKFSLESFIDSISSSLKGIWKRVQLRFNDFLISFKDGVFAGVLGSLTTTIFNIFATTQVMAIKIIREIWAQLV
;
A
#
# COMPACT_ATOMS: atom_id res chain seq x y z
N THR A 1 -23.70 -8.80 0.59
CA THR A 1 -22.80 -8.35 1.68
C THR A 1 -21.76 -9.39 2.09
N ASN A 2 -21.93 -10.66 1.70
CA ASN A 2 -21.00 -11.75 2.04
C ASN A 2 -19.95 -12.08 0.97
N MET A 3 -19.90 -11.31 -0.11
CA MET A 3 -19.08 -11.63 -1.28
C MET A 3 -17.69 -11.03 -1.31
N ASN A 4 -17.47 -9.93 -0.56
CA ASN A 4 -16.13 -9.38 -0.38
C ASN A 4 -15.20 -10.30 0.44
N VAL A 5 -15.75 -11.25 1.17
CA VAL A 5 -14.99 -12.22 1.98
C VAL A 5 -14.55 -13.42 1.15
N ALA A 6 -15.39 -13.88 0.20
CA ALA A 6 -15.08 -15.04 -0.64
C ALA A 6 -13.99 -14.75 -1.69
N ALA A 7 -13.98 -13.53 -2.27
CA ALA A 7 -12.93 -13.13 -3.22
C ALA A 7 -11.56 -12.92 -2.56
N LYS A 8 -11.52 -12.65 -1.24
CA LYS A 8 -10.27 -12.50 -0.48
C LYS A 8 -9.59 -13.80 -0.08
N ASN A 9 -10.27 -14.93 -0.22
CA ASN A 9 -9.77 -16.23 0.25
C ASN A 9 -9.40 -17.22 -0.86
N PHE A 10 -9.24 -16.75 -2.10
CA PHE A 10 -8.80 -17.64 -3.18
C PHE A 10 -7.25 -17.56 -3.34
N PRO A 11 -6.52 -18.63 -2.98
CA PRO A 11 -5.06 -18.69 -3.15
C PRO A 11 -4.59 -18.46 -4.59
N TRP A 12 -5.44 -18.76 -5.57
CA TRP A 12 -5.13 -18.59 -6.98
C TRP A 12 -5.04 -17.15 -7.45
N ALA A 13 -5.70 -16.20 -6.78
CA ALA A 13 -5.61 -14.77 -7.13
C ALA A 13 -4.20 -14.24 -6.90
N ASP A 14 -3.57 -14.63 -5.80
CA ASP A 14 -2.19 -14.27 -5.46
C ASP A 14 -1.19 -14.97 -6.40
N GLU A 15 -1.42 -16.24 -6.74
CA GLU A 15 -0.58 -16.99 -7.68
C GLU A 15 -0.70 -16.44 -9.12
N LEU A 16 -1.90 -16.06 -9.54
CA LEU A 16 -2.14 -15.43 -10.84
C LEU A 16 -1.43 -14.07 -10.93
N GLU A 17 -1.55 -13.24 -9.90
CA GLU A 17 -0.86 -11.97 -9.79
C GLU A 17 0.65 -12.17 -9.86
N LYS A 18 1.19 -13.07 -9.05
CA LYS A 18 2.62 -13.41 -9.03
C LYS A 18 3.12 -13.92 -10.38
N THR A 19 2.36 -14.77 -11.04
CA THR A 19 2.71 -15.30 -12.38
C THR A 19 2.70 -14.21 -13.44
N VAL A 20 1.68 -13.34 -13.45
CA VAL A 20 1.58 -12.22 -14.38
C VAL A 20 2.70 -11.21 -14.14
N ILE A 21 2.94 -10.84 -12.90
CA ILE A 21 4.02 -9.92 -12.52
C ILE A 21 5.39 -10.50 -12.90
N THR A 22 5.65 -11.76 -12.61
CA THR A 22 6.91 -12.44 -12.98
C THR A 22 7.08 -12.50 -14.49
N SER A 23 6.02 -12.81 -15.23
CA SER A 23 6.04 -12.86 -16.70
C SER A 23 6.30 -11.48 -17.32
N LEU A 24 5.66 -10.44 -16.81
CA LEU A 24 5.89 -9.04 -17.21
C LEU A 24 7.33 -8.60 -16.91
N THR A 25 7.82 -8.94 -15.72
CA THR A 25 9.18 -8.63 -15.28
C THR A 25 10.21 -9.28 -16.17
N THR A 26 10.09 -10.58 -16.43
CA THR A 26 11.05 -11.35 -17.23
C THR A 26 11.02 -10.95 -18.70
N SER A 27 9.84 -10.67 -19.25
CA SER A 27 9.68 -10.35 -20.68
C SER A 27 10.07 -8.92 -21.04
N PHE A 28 9.99 -7.97 -20.10
CA PHE A 28 10.13 -6.53 -20.38
C PHE A 28 11.23 -5.83 -19.59
N GLY A 29 11.99 -6.55 -18.78
CA GLY A 29 13.05 -5.94 -17.97
C GLY A 29 12.49 -4.98 -16.91
N LEU A 30 11.33 -5.31 -16.34
CA LEU A 30 10.67 -4.55 -15.27
C LEU A 30 11.18 -4.91 -13.89
N ASP A 31 12.37 -5.42 -13.77
CA ASP A 31 13.01 -5.80 -12.51
C ASP A 31 12.98 -4.65 -11.51
N PHE A 32 13.00 -3.41 -11.98
CA PHE A 32 12.92 -2.22 -11.15
C PHE A 32 11.58 -2.04 -10.43
N LEU A 33 10.48 -2.67 -10.88
CA LEU A 33 9.18 -2.64 -10.19
C LEU A 33 9.07 -3.68 -9.06
N LEU A 34 9.87 -4.74 -9.10
CA LEU A 34 9.77 -5.90 -8.22
C LEU A 34 11.03 -6.23 -7.44
N PHE A 35 12.21 -5.96 -8.03
CA PHE A 35 13.49 -6.25 -7.44
C PHE A 35 14.23 -4.95 -7.14
N ARG A 36 14.98 -4.95 -6.05
CA ARG A 36 15.85 -3.84 -5.71
C ARG A 36 16.89 -3.69 -6.82
N ASP A 37 16.83 -2.60 -7.56
CA ASP A 37 17.91 -2.18 -8.41
C ASP A 37 19.15 -1.97 -7.54
N LYS A 38 20.15 -2.82 -7.71
CA LYS A 38 21.39 -2.76 -6.91
C LYS A 38 22.43 -1.83 -7.52
N ILE A 39 22.17 -1.28 -8.70
CA ILE A 39 23.14 -0.51 -9.46
C ILE A 39 22.56 0.89 -9.65
N GLY A 40 23.27 1.90 -9.13
CA GLY A 40 22.99 3.30 -9.46
C GLY A 40 23.11 3.47 -10.97
N GLY A 41 22.05 3.98 -11.61
CA GLY A 41 22.01 4.26 -13.04
C GLY A 41 22.04 5.75 -13.32
N GLU A 42 22.05 6.12 -14.59
CA GLU A 42 21.95 7.50 -15.04
C GLU A 42 20.53 8.08 -14.87
N VAL A 43 19.56 7.24 -14.49
CA VAL A 43 18.16 7.58 -14.28
C VAL A 43 17.72 7.13 -12.90
N ASN A 44 17.02 8.00 -12.17
CA ASN A 44 16.42 7.63 -10.89
C ASN A 44 15.29 6.62 -11.07
N THR A 45 15.23 5.62 -10.19
CA THR A 45 14.08 4.75 -10.02
C THR A 45 13.49 4.96 -8.62
N ILE A 46 12.20 4.68 -8.44
CA ILE A 46 11.53 4.79 -7.14
C ILE A 46 12.24 3.91 -6.10
N ASN A 47 12.58 2.69 -6.47
CA ASN A 47 13.28 1.78 -5.57
C ASN A 47 14.67 2.28 -5.19
N ASN A 48 15.44 2.79 -6.16
CA ASN A 48 16.78 3.30 -5.90
C ASN A 48 16.78 4.49 -4.95
N VAL A 49 15.93 5.48 -5.18
CA VAL A 49 15.88 6.67 -4.30
C VAL A 49 15.42 6.31 -2.90
N ARG A 50 14.50 5.35 -2.74
CA ARG A 50 14.11 4.82 -1.43
C ARG A 50 15.24 4.11 -0.69
N ASN A 51 16.23 3.59 -1.42
CA ASN A 51 17.45 3.00 -0.88
C ASN A 51 18.63 4.00 -0.85
N ASN A 52 18.35 5.30 -0.99
CA ASN A 52 19.34 6.37 -0.99
C ASN A 52 20.35 6.28 -2.15
N VAL A 53 19.95 5.69 -3.26
CA VAL A 53 20.73 5.60 -4.51
C VAL A 53 20.13 6.59 -5.51
N TRP A 54 20.85 7.66 -5.80
CA TRP A 54 20.40 8.75 -6.65
C TRP A 54 21.25 8.83 -7.94
N ALA A 55 20.61 9.15 -9.07
CA ALA A 55 21.29 9.33 -10.35
C ALA A 55 22.18 10.59 -10.33
N THR A 56 21.75 11.67 -9.66
CA THR A 56 22.51 12.90 -9.53
C THR A 56 22.50 13.43 -8.08
N GLN A 57 23.57 14.10 -7.70
CA GLN A 57 23.65 14.75 -6.40
C GLN A 57 22.63 15.89 -6.26
N ALA A 58 22.36 16.62 -7.35
CA ALA A 58 21.39 17.72 -7.35
C ALA A 58 19.97 17.26 -6.96
N GLU A 59 19.53 16.12 -7.44
CA GLU A 59 18.21 15.57 -7.07
C GLU A 59 18.18 15.07 -5.64
N LYS A 60 19.27 14.49 -5.15
CA LYS A 60 19.43 14.13 -3.75
C LYS A 60 19.35 15.37 -2.85
N ASP A 61 20.03 16.45 -3.22
CA ASP A 61 20.02 17.70 -2.47
C ASP A 61 18.61 18.31 -2.38
N ILE A 62 17.84 18.25 -3.45
CA ILE A 62 16.42 18.69 -3.45
C ILE A 62 15.62 17.89 -2.41
N PHE A 63 15.80 16.59 -2.36
CA PHE A 63 15.14 15.75 -1.35
C PHE A 63 15.61 16.08 0.07
N GLU A 64 16.90 16.25 0.28
CA GLU A 64 17.46 16.57 1.59
C GLU A 64 17.01 17.94 2.13
N GLN A 65 16.74 18.89 1.23
CA GLN A 65 16.23 20.23 1.56
C GLN A 65 14.70 20.30 1.74
N ARG A 66 13.99 19.16 1.71
CA ARG A 66 12.54 19.14 1.92
C ARG A 66 12.16 19.77 3.26
N SER A 67 10.93 20.29 3.33
CA SER A 67 10.38 20.81 4.58
C SER A 67 10.35 19.75 5.68
N LYS A 68 10.49 20.21 6.92
CA LYS A 68 10.25 19.32 8.08
C LYS A 68 8.80 18.85 8.09
N TYR A 69 8.60 17.62 8.56
CA TYR A 69 7.26 17.08 8.75
C TYR A 69 6.47 17.93 9.76
N ASP A 70 5.29 18.34 9.35
CA ASP A 70 4.25 18.94 10.19
C ASP A 70 2.98 18.10 10.08
N SER A 71 2.47 17.62 11.20
CA SER A 71 1.27 16.79 11.24
C SER A 71 -0.02 17.57 11.00
N THR A 72 0.00 18.89 11.14
CA THR A 72 -1.20 19.74 11.12
C THR A 72 -1.98 19.62 9.80
N PRO A 73 -1.39 19.82 8.61
CA PRO A 73 -2.15 19.69 7.36
C PRO A 73 -2.72 18.29 7.13
N TYR A 74 -2.05 17.25 7.62
CA TYR A 74 -2.52 15.87 7.50
C TYR A 74 -3.79 15.60 8.30
N HIS A 75 -3.89 16.14 9.52
CA HIS A 75 -5.05 15.97 10.38
C HIS A 75 -6.18 16.97 10.10
N GLN A 76 -5.90 18.07 9.43
CA GLN A 76 -6.90 19.06 9.02
C GLN A 76 -7.52 18.78 7.64
N HIS A 77 -7.03 17.76 6.93
CA HIS A 77 -7.54 17.38 5.62
C HIS A 77 -9.02 16.94 5.70
N GLU A 78 -9.83 17.37 4.75
CA GLU A 78 -11.27 17.11 4.72
C GLU A 78 -11.62 15.62 4.82
N ASN A 79 -10.90 14.74 4.08
CA ASN A 79 -11.13 13.30 4.11
C ASN A 79 -10.79 12.68 5.48
N TYR A 80 -9.77 13.20 6.17
CA TYR A 80 -9.44 12.74 7.52
C TYR A 80 -10.59 13.04 8.47
N ILE A 81 -11.08 14.28 8.46
CA ILE A 81 -12.18 14.73 9.31
C ILE A 81 -13.47 13.95 8.97
N ALA A 82 -13.84 13.88 7.69
CA ALA A 82 -15.04 13.18 7.24
C ALA A 82 -15.02 11.69 7.60
N THR A 83 -13.88 11.02 7.42
CA THR A 83 -13.71 9.62 7.82
C THR A 83 -13.82 9.45 9.33
N GLY A 84 -13.23 10.35 10.12
CA GLY A 84 -13.36 10.37 11.57
C GLY A 84 -14.82 10.46 12.05
N GLU A 85 -15.60 11.36 11.47
CA GLU A 85 -17.02 11.53 11.80
C GLU A 85 -17.87 10.32 11.37
N LYS A 86 -17.63 9.80 10.18
CA LYS A 86 -18.28 8.56 9.70
C LYS A 86 -18.01 7.40 10.64
N ASN A 87 -16.75 7.21 11.01
CA ASN A 87 -16.34 6.11 11.89
C ASN A 87 -16.88 6.28 13.32
N LYS A 88 -17.07 7.51 13.78
CA LYS A 88 -17.72 7.81 15.06
C LYS A 88 -19.15 7.27 15.10
N SER A 89 -19.92 7.47 14.05
CA SER A 89 -21.28 6.96 13.92
C SER A 89 -21.31 5.44 13.92
N SER A 90 -20.44 4.80 13.15
CA SER A 90 -20.32 3.34 13.10
C SER A 90 -19.85 2.75 14.43
N HIS A 91 -18.98 3.45 15.16
CA HIS A 91 -18.53 3.03 16.49
C HIS A 91 -19.66 3.05 17.52
N LYS A 92 -20.47 4.11 17.52
CA LYS A 92 -21.67 4.18 18.38
C LYS A 92 -22.65 3.05 18.11
N ALA A 93 -22.78 2.65 16.84
CA ALA A 93 -23.62 1.53 16.42
C ALA A 93 -23.00 0.15 16.72
N GLY A 94 -21.74 0.07 17.17
CA GLY A 94 -21.01 -1.18 17.41
C GLY A 94 -20.64 -1.94 16.13
N THR A 95 -20.66 -1.26 14.98
CA THR A 95 -20.41 -1.86 13.66
C THR A 95 -19.05 -1.51 13.07
N LEU A 96 -18.25 -0.68 13.75
CA LEU A 96 -16.94 -0.26 13.29
C LEU A 96 -15.93 -1.40 13.44
N ASN A 97 -15.41 -1.90 12.31
CA ASN A 97 -14.40 -2.95 12.30
C ASN A 97 -13.00 -2.39 12.58
N ASP A 98 -12.25 -3.10 13.42
CA ASP A 98 -10.84 -2.83 13.72
C ASP A 98 -9.98 -4.04 13.26
N PRO A 99 -9.40 -4.00 12.06
CA PRO A 99 -8.59 -5.09 11.55
C PRO A 99 -7.26 -5.27 12.29
N TYR A 100 -6.83 -4.26 13.06
CA TYR A 100 -5.63 -4.39 13.89
C TYR A 100 -5.83 -5.34 15.07
N ARG A 101 -7.09 -5.56 15.47
CA ARG A 101 -7.48 -6.46 16.55
C ARG A 101 -8.43 -7.57 16.09
N ASN A 102 -8.71 -7.63 14.78
CA ASN A 102 -9.66 -8.59 14.18
C ASN A 102 -11.01 -8.66 14.90
N LYS A 103 -11.56 -7.51 15.28
CA LYS A 103 -12.86 -7.41 15.97
C LYS A 103 -13.56 -6.09 15.68
N SER A 104 -14.85 -6.03 15.93
CA SER A 104 -15.57 -4.76 15.99
C SER A 104 -15.22 -4.00 17.26
N MET A 105 -15.12 -2.68 17.15
CA MET A 105 -14.91 -1.81 18.31
C MET A 105 -16.19 -1.75 19.14
N ALA A 106 -16.07 -2.01 20.44
CA ALA A 106 -17.20 -1.96 21.33
C ALA A 106 -17.70 -0.52 21.52
N ALA A 107 -19.02 -0.32 21.55
CA ALA A 107 -19.63 1.01 21.66
C ALA A 107 -19.14 1.79 22.90
N HIS A 108 -18.90 1.11 24.03
CA HIS A 108 -18.39 1.73 25.24
C HIS A 108 -16.93 2.23 25.14
N GLU A 109 -16.18 1.81 24.10
CA GLU A 109 -14.81 2.27 23.83
C GLU A 109 -14.76 3.53 22.94
N GLU A 110 -15.87 4.22 22.70
CA GLU A 110 -15.94 5.36 21.77
C GLU A 110 -14.85 6.41 22.02
N LYS A 111 -14.57 6.71 23.29
CA LYS A 111 -13.52 7.67 23.66
C LYS A 111 -12.09 7.14 23.54
N LYS A 112 -11.93 5.85 23.25
CA LYS A 112 -10.63 5.18 23.11
C LYS A 112 -10.25 4.90 21.64
N ARG A 113 -10.99 5.47 20.68
CA ARG A 113 -10.69 5.39 19.25
C ARG A 113 -9.81 6.53 18.81
N ASP A 114 -8.84 6.22 17.99
CA ASP A 114 -8.12 7.19 17.14
C ASP A 114 -8.27 6.76 15.66
N LEU A 115 -8.18 7.72 14.74
CA LEU A 115 -8.05 7.47 13.31
C LEU A 115 -6.56 7.46 12.95
N ASP A 116 -6.08 6.33 12.48
CA ASP A 116 -4.68 6.11 12.11
C ASP A 116 -4.46 6.29 10.61
N HIS A 117 -3.31 6.82 10.24
CA HIS A 117 -2.73 6.66 8.92
C HIS A 117 -1.96 5.33 8.89
N VAL A 118 -2.44 4.34 8.15
CA VAL A 118 -1.85 2.98 8.09
C VAL A 118 -0.38 3.05 7.71
N ILE A 119 -0.09 3.65 6.57
CA ILE A 119 1.25 4.17 6.26
C ILE A 119 1.32 5.54 6.91
N SER A 120 2.20 5.72 7.87
CA SER A 120 2.21 6.94 8.67
C SER A 120 2.37 8.19 7.80
N ALA A 121 1.72 9.29 8.19
CA ALA A 121 1.84 10.56 7.47
C ALA A 121 3.31 11.02 7.38
N LYS A 122 4.11 10.76 8.41
CA LYS A 122 5.55 11.05 8.40
C LYS A 122 6.31 10.19 7.39
N GLU A 123 6.02 8.88 7.32
CA GLU A 123 6.62 7.99 6.32
C GLU A 123 6.33 8.48 4.90
N ILE A 124 5.08 8.85 4.62
CA ILE A 124 4.67 9.40 3.32
C ILE A 124 5.35 10.74 3.04
N HIS A 125 5.43 11.62 4.04
CA HIS A 125 6.11 12.91 3.90
C HIS A 125 7.59 12.74 3.53
N ASP A 126 8.26 11.80 4.16
CA ASP A 126 9.69 11.53 4.01
C ASP A 126 10.01 10.54 2.87
N ASP A 127 9.02 10.03 2.14
CA ASP A 127 9.26 9.09 1.04
C ASP A 127 9.90 9.77 -0.17
N PRO A 128 11.17 9.48 -0.48
CA PRO A 128 11.84 10.04 -1.65
C PRO A 128 11.17 9.62 -2.96
N GLY A 129 10.54 8.45 -3.01
CA GLY A 129 9.79 7.98 -4.17
C GLY A 129 8.58 8.86 -4.46
N ARG A 130 7.83 9.22 -3.43
CA ARG A 130 6.72 10.18 -3.54
C ARG A 130 7.19 11.54 -4.07
N MET A 131 8.29 12.06 -3.51
CA MET A 131 8.84 13.34 -3.95
C MET A 131 9.35 13.29 -5.39
N LEU A 132 10.02 12.22 -5.77
CA LEU A 132 10.47 12.00 -7.15
C LEU A 132 9.27 11.97 -8.13
N ALA A 133 8.16 11.37 -7.73
CA ALA A 133 6.91 11.33 -8.48
C ALA A 133 6.15 12.67 -8.51
N GLY A 134 6.53 13.63 -7.69
CA GLY A 134 5.88 14.95 -7.62
C GLY A 134 4.48 14.91 -6.99
N LEU A 135 4.17 13.90 -6.18
CA LEU A 135 2.85 13.73 -5.56
C LEU A 135 2.75 14.42 -4.19
N ASN A 136 1.56 14.96 -3.91
CA ASN A 136 1.25 15.61 -2.65
C ASN A 136 1.10 14.56 -1.53
N GLY A 137 1.93 14.66 -0.49
CA GLY A 137 1.91 13.71 0.62
C GLY A 137 0.65 13.79 1.47
N VAL A 138 0.06 14.99 1.65
CA VAL A 138 -1.17 15.18 2.42
C VAL A 138 -2.35 14.49 1.73
N GLU A 139 -2.46 14.63 0.41
CA GLU A 139 -3.49 13.95 -0.38
C GLU A 139 -3.35 12.42 -0.32
N LEU A 140 -2.13 11.92 -0.52
CA LEU A 140 -1.88 10.47 -0.47
C LEU A 140 -2.15 9.86 0.90
N ALA A 141 -1.71 10.52 1.96
CA ALA A 141 -1.90 10.03 3.33
C ALA A 141 -3.38 9.92 3.71
N ASN A 142 -4.21 10.83 3.18
CA ASN A 142 -5.62 10.94 3.55
C ASN A 142 -6.59 10.23 2.59
N GLN A 143 -6.07 9.38 1.71
CA GLN A 143 -6.94 8.48 0.95
C GLN A 143 -7.58 7.42 1.85
N GLY A 144 -8.82 7.03 1.54
CA GLY A 144 -9.58 6.06 2.31
C GLY A 144 -8.86 4.72 2.48
N SER A 145 -8.05 4.32 1.50
CA SER A 145 -7.20 3.13 1.56
C SER A 145 -6.14 3.18 2.67
N ASN A 146 -5.77 4.38 3.13
CA ASN A 146 -4.74 4.61 4.15
C ASN A 146 -5.30 5.04 5.52
N LEU A 147 -6.60 5.18 5.68
CA LEU A 147 -7.22 5.59 6.93
C LEU A 147 -7.86 4.40 7.64
N GLN A 148 -7.54 4.22 8.92
CA GLN A 148 -8.02 3.11 9.73
C GLN A 148 -8.29 3.52 11.17
N SER A 149 -9.52 3.33 11.62
CA SER A 149 -9.83 3.47 13.05
C SER A 149 -9.33 2.26 13.84
N THR A 150 -8.71 2.53 14.98
CA THR A 150 -8.25 1.52 15.91
C THR A 150 -8.24 2.06 17.35
N HIS A 151 -7.89 1.22 18.30
CA HIS A 151 -7.73 1.64 19.69
C HIS A 151 -6.55 2.61 19.85
N ARG A 152 -6.77 3.72 20.60
CA ARG A 152 -5.76 4.78 20.78
C ARG A 152 -4.42 4.29 21.30
N THR A 153 -4.43 3.27 22.17
CA THR A 153 -3.18 2.72 22.72
C THR A 153 -2.30 2.14 21.62
N ILE A 154 -2.89 1.43 20.67
CA ILE A 154 -2.18 0.85 19.52
C ILE A 154 -1.69 1.98 18.61
N ASN A 155 -2.58 2.89 18.22
CA ASN A 155 -2.23 4.00 17.32
C ASN A 155 -1.12 4.87 17.91
N ARG A 156 -1.23 5.28 19.17
CA ARG A 156 -0.23 6.15 19.81
C ARG A 156 1.09 5.46 20.07
N SER A 157 1.06 4.16 20.34
CA SER A 157 2.30 3.36 20.45
C SER A 157 2.99 3.17 19.12
N LYS A 158 2.25 2.95 18.05
CA LYS A 158 2.78 2.85 16.68
C LYS A 158 3.35 4.21 16.24
N GLY A 159 2.61 5.28 16.45
CA GLY A 159 3.02 6.62 16.03
C GLY A 159 3.42 6.66 14.56
N ALA A 160 4.61 7.17 14.28
CA ALA A 160 5.18 7.25 12.94
C ALA A 160 5.95 6.01 12.49
N THR A 161 6.07 4.99 13.34
CA THR A 161 6.80 3.77 13.03
C THR A 161 6.04 2.92 12.00
N PRO A 162 6.70 2.41 10.95
CA PRO A 162 6.08 1.45 10.04
C PRO A 162 5.52 0.23 10.77
N ILE A 163 4.36 -0.26 10.32
CA ILE A 163 3.63 -1.33 11.01
C ILE A 163 4.50 -2.55 11.27
N ASN A 164 5.26 -3.02 10.28
CA ASN A 164 6.10 -4.20 10.43
C ASN A 164 7.18 -4.01 11.50
N GLU A 165 7.84 -2.85 11.52
CA GLU A 165 8.84 -2.52 12.54
C GLU A 165 8.23 -2.42 13.93
N TRP A 166 7.05 -1.79 14.05
CA TRP A 166 6.35 -1.70 15.32
C TRP A 166 5.94 -3.08 15.85
N LEU A 167 5.39 -3.94 14.98
CA LEU A 167 5.02 -5.31 15.35
C LEU A 167 6.21 -6.14 15.81
N ASP A 168 7.38 -5.96 15.22
CA ASP A 168 8.59 -6.65 15.62
C ASP A 168 9.07 -6.23 17.02
N THR A 169 8.74 -5.00 17.44
CA THR A 169 9.05 -4.51 18.81
C THR A 169 7.99 -4.86 19.84
N LEU A 170 6.82 -5.33 19.44
CA LEU A 170 5.68 -5.53 20.32
C LEU A 170 5.95 -6.52 21.47
N PRO A 171 6.60 -7.69 21.27
CA PRO A 171 6.93 -8.60 22.35
C PRO A 171 7.81 -7.95 23.43
N SER A 172 8.84 -7.19 23.02
CA SER A 172 9.72 -6.52 23.98
C SER A 172 9.01 -5.39 24.73
N LYS A 173 8.10 -4.64 24.08
CA LYS A 173 7.26 -3.62 24.72
C LYS A 173 6.38 -4.22 25.82
N ILE A 174 5.79 -5.38 25.57
CA ILE A 174 4.99 -6.12 26.56
C ILE A 174 5.88 -6.56 27.73
N SER A 175 7.02 -7.17 27.45
CA SER A 175 7.96 -7.62 28.46
C SER A 175 8.48 -6.48 29.34
N ASP A 176 8.82 -5.34 28.75
CA ASP A 176 9.26 -4.14 29.47
C ASP A 176 8.19 -3.60 30.42
N LEU A 177 6.92 -3.57 29.96
CA LEU A 177 5.81 -3.17 30.81
C LEU A 177 5.57 -4.15 31.95
N ASP A 178 5.62 -5.46 31.70
CA ASP A 178 5.51 -6.50 32.74
C ASP A 178 6.59 -6.31 33.81
N ASN A 179 7.85 -6.07 33.40
CA ASN A 179 8.95 -5.80 34.31
C ASN A 179 8.74 -4.52 35.12
N GLN A 180 8.23 -3.46 34.51
CA GLN A 180 7.91 -2.21 35.22
C GLN A 180 6.79 -2.40 36.22
N ILE A 181 5.74 -3.16 35.89
CA ILE A 181 4.63 -3.48 36.78
C ILE A 181 5.16 -4.28 37.99
N ALA A 182 5.99 -5.31 37.78
CA ALA A 182 6.57 -6.09 38.86
C ALA A 182 7.38 -5.21 39.83
N LYS A 183 8.23 -4.32 39.30
CA LYS A 183 8.99 -3.36 40.12
C LYS A 183 8.07 -2.41 40.89
N SER A 184 6.99 -1.94 40.25
CA SER A 184 6.01 -1.04 40.86
C SER A 184 5.23 -1.72 42.00
N HIS A 185 4.88 -2.99 41.84
CA HIS A 185 4.26 -3.77 42.94
C HIS A 185 5.18 -3.93 44.13
N VAL A 186 6.46 -4.24 43.91
CA VAL A 186 7.47 -4.32 45.01
C VAL A 186 7.57 -2.97 45.73
N ARG A 187 7.59 -1.87 44.98
CA ARG A 187 7.61 -0.51 45.56
C ARG A 187 6.35 -0.22 46.35
N LEU A 188 5.19 -0.52 45.79
CA LEU A 188 3.86 -0.27 46.37
C LEU A 188 3.73 -1.01 47.71
N ALA A 189 4.18 -2.24 47.80
CA ALA A 189 4.14 -3.05 49.03
C ALA A 189 4.96 -2.45 50.17
N LYS A 190 5.95 -1.62 49.86
CA LYS A 190 6.83 -0.96 50.83
C LYS A 190 6.38 0.48 51.17
N MET A 191 5.37 1.01 50.48
CA MET A 191 4.92 2.40 50.71
C MET A 191 4.16 2.52 51.99
N PRO A 192 4.49 3.51 52.87
CA PRO A 192 3.67 3.83 54.02
C PRO A 192 2.35 4.43 53.64
N ARG A 193 1.30 4.26 54.46
CA ARG A 193 -0.06 4.75 54.20
C ARG A 193 -0.63 5.50 55.39
N ASP A 194 0.22 6.00 56.27
CA ASP A 194 -0.19 6.60 57.53
C ASP A 194 -0.79 8.01 57.31
N THR A 195 -0.18 8.80 56.46
CA THR A 195 -0.63 10.16 56.17
C THR A 195 -1.49 10.25 54.90
N PRO A 196 -2.35 11.30 54.75
CA PRO A 196 -3.08 11.53 53.51
C PRO A 196 -2.19 11.64 52.27
N GLN A 197 -1.01 12.26 52.39
CA GLN A 197 -0.02 12.40 51.30
C GLN A 197 0.56 11.04 50.89
N GLN A 198 0.85 10.18 51.85
CA GLN A 198 1.35 8.82 51.62
C GLN A 198 0.29 7.97 50.91
N ARG A 199 -0.97 8.04 51.35
CA ARG A 199 -2.11 7.35 50.71
C ARG A 199 -2.31 7.83 49.26
N ASP A 200 -2.19 9.14 49.02
CA ASP A 200 -2.32 9.70 47.66
C ASP A 200 -1.18 9.22 46.76
N ALA A 201 0.06 9.16 47.26
CA ALA A 201 1.20 8.66 46.53
C ALA A 201 1.03 7.16 46.18
N ALA A 202 0.54 6.35 47.11
CA ALA A 202 0.24 4.94 46.87
C ALA A 202 -0.84 4.77 45.80
N ARG A 203 -1.94 5.55 45.86
CA ARG A 203 -3.02 5.53 44.89
C ARG A 203 -2.52 5.91 43.47
N LYS A 204 -1.68 6.94 43.36
CA LYS A 204 -1.06 7.31 42.07
C LYS A 204 -0.25 6.16 41.47
N LEU A 205 0.51 5.44 42.28
CA LEU A 205 1.25 4.28 41.82
C LEU A 205 0.34 3.11 41.42
N GLU A 206 -0.76 2.89 42.17
CA GLU A 206 -1.78 1.91 41.78
C GLU A 206 -2.44 2.25 40.44
N ASP A 207 -2.72 3.52 40.19
CA ASP A 207 -3.30 3.99 38.94
C ASP A 207 -2.30 3.84 37.77
N GLU A 208 -1.01 4.08 38.01
CA GLU A 208 0.05 3.83 37.03
C GLU A 208 0.15 2.34 36.68
N ILE A 209 0.10 1.46 37.66
CA ILE A 209 0.11 0.01 37.45
C ILE A 209 -1.08 -0.40 36.61
N ARG A 210 -2.28 0.03 36.96
CA ARG A 210 -3.51 -0.27 36.24
C ARG A 210 -3.45 0.22 34.77
N SER A 211 -2.90 1.42 34.56
CA SER A 211 -2.70 1.97 33.22
C SER A 211 -1.75 1.10 32.37
N LYS A 212 -0.67 0.60 32.96
CA LYS A 212 0.28 -0.29 32.29
C LYS A 212 -0.31 -1.66 31.98
N GLU A 213 -1.08 -2.21 32.93
CA GLU A 213 -1.83 -3.46 32.73
C GLU A 213 -2.83 -3.35 31.58
N GLU A 214 -3.57 -2.22 31.49
CA GLU A 214 -4.49 -1.96 30.40
C GLU A 214 -3.75 -1.84 29.05
N ARG A 215 -2.56 -1.22 29.04
CA ARG A 215 -1.73 -1.16 27.81
C ARG A 215 -1.29 -2.55 27.36
N ILE A 216 -0.82 -3.39 28.27
CA ILE A 216 -0.46 -4.79 27.96
C ILE A 216 -1.66 -5.54 27.40
N LYS A 217 -2.82 -5.41 28.02
CA LYS A 217 -4.05 -6.03 27.54
C LYS A 217 -4.32 -5.63 26.08
N ASN A 218 -4.27 -4.33 25.77
CA ASN A 218 -4.49 -3.84 24.40
C ASN A 218 -3.44 -4.34 23.42
N PHE A 219 -2.17 -4.44 23.81
CA PHE A 219 -1.10 -4.98 22.98
C PHE A 219 -1.27 -6.48 22.71
N LYS A 220 -1.74 -7.25 23.69
CA LYS A 220 -2.04 -8.68 23.52
C LYS A 220 -3.26 -8.95 22.63
N GLU A 221 -4.14 -7.95 22.47
CA GLU A 221 -5.28 -8.03 21.53
C GLU A 221 -4.88 -7.78 20.06
N VAL A 222 -3.67 -7.34 19.79
CA VAL A 222 -3.21 -7.09 18.40
C VAL A 222 -3.21 -8.38 17.60
N ASP A 223 -3.94 -8.37 16.48
CA ASP A 223 -3.84 -9.39 15.44
C ASP A 223 -2.70 -9.04 14.49
N VAL A 224 -1.55 -9.65 14.74
CA VAL A 224 -0.31 -9.39 13.98
C VAL A 224 -0.53 -9.61 12.48
N GLU A 225 -1.16 -10.71 12.11
CA GLU A 225 -1.42 -11.07 10.72
C GLU A 225 -2.43 -10.10 10.07
N GLY A 226 -3.51 -9.79 10.79
CA GLY A 226 -4.51 -8.82 10.34
C GLY A 226 -3.93 -7.42 10.14
N MET A 227 -3.05 -6.99 11.04
CA MET A 227 -2.38 -5.69 10.94
C MET A 227 -1.39 -5.65 9.76
N ARG A 228 -0.61 -6.73 9.53
CA ARG A 228 0.27 -6.85 8.35
C ARG A 228 -0.51 -6.84 7.04
N LYS A 229 -1.64 -7.55 6.98
CA LYS A 229 -2.54 -7.54 5.80
C LYS A 229 -3.10 -6.15 5.54
N ARG A 230 -3.47 -5.44 6.59
CA ARG A 230 -4.00 -4.07 6.45
C ARG A 230 -2.93 -3.11 5.93
N ASP A 231 -1.69 -3.22 6.41
CA ASP A 231 -0.54 -2.46 5.90
C ASP A 231 -0.30 -2.74 4.41
N ALA A 232 -0.22 -4.01 4.04
CA ALA A 232 -0.04 -4.41 2.65
C ALA A 232 -1.16 -3.87 1.74
N ALA A 233 -2.41 -3.93 2.21
CA ALA A 233 -3.57 -3.39 1.48
C ALA A 233 -3.51 -1.86 1.29
N ALA A 234 -2.89 -1.12 2.21
CA ALA A 234 -2.67 0.32 2.06
C ALA A 234 -1.50 0.62 1.11
N ARG A 235 -0.43 -0.18 1.15
CA ARG A 235 0.78 0.05 0.34
C ARG A 235 0.56 -0.20 -1.15
N VAL A 236 -0.30 -1.14 -1.51
CA VAL A 236 -0.58 -1.44 -2.93
C VAL A 236 -1.07 -0.21 -3.68
N PRO A 237 -2.19 0.45 -3.34
CA PRO A 237 -2.64 1.64 -4.06
C PRO A 237 -1.67 2.83 -3.90
N TYR A 238 -0.98 2.95 -2.78
CA TYR A 238 0.02 3.97 -2.57
C TYR A 238 1.18 3.85 -3.56
N ASP A 239 1.81 2.67 -3.64
CA ASP A 239 2.92 2.42 -4.55
C ASP A 239 2.49 2.46 -6.03
N GLN A 240 1.29 2.01 -6.34
CA GLN A 240 0.73 2.11 -7.69
C GLN A 240 0.64 3.57 -8.16
N GLN A 241 0.15 4.47 -7.32
CA GLN A 241 0.03 5.88 -7.68
C GLN A 241 1.40 6.53 -7.88
N ILE A 242 2.36 6.23 -7.02
CA ILE A 242 3.73 6.73 -7.14
C ILE A 242 4.37 6.22 -8.43
N ASN A 243 4.35 4.92 -8.67
CA ASN A 243 4.94 4.31 -9.86
C ASN A 243 4.27 4.84 -11.14
N ARG A 244 2.96 4.90 -11.17
CA ARG A 244 2.20 5.43 -12.30
C ARG A 244 2.60 6.88 -12.58
N SER A 245 2.60 7.74 -11.57
CA SER A 245 2.92 9.15 -11.75
C SER A 245 4.35 9.36 -12.24
N TYR A 246 5.32 8.67 -11.65
CA TYR A 246 6.73 8.86 -11.98
C TYR A 246 7.10 8.29 -13.34
N TYR A 247 6.84 6.99 -13.56
CA TYR A 247 7.27 6.30 -14.77
C TYR A 247 6.51 6.71 -16.03
N THR A 248 5.35 7.36 -15.89
CA THR A 248 4.63 8.01 -16.99
C THR A 248 4.94 9.52 -17.08
N SER A 249 5.81 10.07 -16.26
CA SER A 249 6.15 11.49 -16.27
C SER A 249 7.09 11.85 -17.43
N SER A 250 6.93 13.07 -17.96
CA SER A 250 7.86 13.63 -18.94
C SER A 250 9.29 13.63 -18.42
N LYS A 251 9.48 13.90 -17.13
CA LYS A 251 10.80 13.89 -16.46
C LYS A 251 11.50 12.55 -16.62
N PHE A 252 10.85 11.45 -16.27
CA PHE A 252 11.41 10.10 -16.39
C PHE A 252 11.73 9.74 -17.83
N LEU A 253 10.83 10.04 -18.76
CA LEU A 253 10.98 9.73 -20.18
C LEU A 253 12.12 10.52 -20.82
N HIS A 254 12.25 11.82 -20.51
CA HIS A 254 13.36 12.63 -20.99
C HIS A 254 14.71 12.16 -20.43
N GLN A 255 14.80 11.86 -19.15
CA GLN A 255 16.00 11.34 -18.53
C GLN A 255 16.42 10.01 -19.17
N THR A 256 15.47 9.11 -19.39
CA THR A 256 15.71 7.81 -20.02
C THR A 256 16.15 7.96 -21.47
N ALA A 257 15.53 8.86 -22.23
CA ALA A 257 15.90 9.12 -23.62
C ALA A 257 17.30 9.74 -23.75
N ASN A 258 17.72 10.57 -22.80
CA ASN A 258 19.01 11.25 -22.80
C ASN A 258 20.17 10.38 -22.30
N ALA A 259 19.87 9.39 -21.44
CA ALA A 259 20.89 8.67 -20.69
C ALA A 259 21.83 7.80 -21.53
N ALA A 260 21.41 7.30 -22.68
CA ALA A 260 22.22 6.36 -23.46
C ALA A 260 22.00 6.38 -25.00
N GLY A 261 21.54 7.47 -25.58
CA GLY A 261 21.29 7.56 -27.03
C GLY A 261 20.28 6.50 -27.49
N ALA A 262 20.59 5.74 -28.56
CA ALA A 262 19.68 4.71 -29.09
C ALA A 262 19.40 3.56 -28.13
N ALA A 263 20.35 3.19 -27.27
CA ALA A 263 20.16 2.19 -26.21
C ALA A 263 19.21 2.69 -25.10
N GLY A 264 19.28 3.96 -24.74
CA GLY A 264 18.36 4.60 -23.78
C GLY A 264 16.93 4.64 -24.29
N ILE A 265 16.74 4.90 -25.58
CA ILE A 265 15.41 4.85 -26.23
C ILE A 265 14.82 3.44 -26.14
N ALA A 266 15.62 2.40 -26.43
CA ALA A 266 15.17 1.01 -26.36
C ALA A 266 14.81 0.60 -24.91
N MET A 267 15.59 1.03 -23.92
CA MET A 267 15.34 0.78 -22.52
C MET A 267 14.10 1.54 -22.02
N GLY A 268 13.96 2.80 -22.39
CA GLY A 268 12.76 3.60 -22.08
C GLY A 268 11.49 3.00 -22.68
N THR A 269 11.57 2.49 -23.90
CA THR A 269 10.44 1.80 -24.56
C THR A 269 10.04 0.53 -23.81
N ARG A 270 11.00 -0.29 -23.37
CA ARG A 270 10.72 -1.48 -22.57
C ARG A 270 10.07 -1.14 -21.23
N GLN A 271 10.57 -0.12 -20.56
CA GLN A 271 10.02 0.32 -19.27
C GLN A 271 8.60 0.88 -19.43
N MET A 272 8.35 1.68 -20.47
CA MET A 272 7.01 2.16 -20.82
C MET A 272 6.04 1.03 -21.10
N LEU A 273 6.46 0.04 -21.87
CA LEU A 273 5.66 -1.14 -22.18
C LEU A 273 5.24 -1.88 -20.91
N GLY A 274 6.17 -2.09 -20.03
CA GLY A 274 5.91 -2.75 -18.77
C GLY A 274 4.95 -2.01 -17.88
N MET A 275 5.01 -0.69 -17.87
CA MET A 275 4.08 0.12 -17.09
C MET A 275 2.68 0.11 -17.66
N VAL A 276 2.55 0.20 -18.97
CA VAL A 276 1.26 0.04 -19.65
C VAL A 276 0.66 -1.33 -19.31
N MET A 277 1.47 -2.38 -19.32
CA MET A 277 1.02 -3.72 -18.95
C MET A 277 0.62 -3.82 -17.47
N ALA A 278 1.40 -3.19 -16.58
CA ALA A 278 1.05 -3.13 -15.16
C ALA A 278 -0.29 -2.37 -14.92
N GLU A 279 -0.50 -1.24 -15.58
CA GLU A 279 -1.78 -0.51 -15.50
C GLU A 279 -2.97 -1.36 -15.95
N ILE A 280 -2.81 -2.07 -17.06
CA ILE A 280 -3.84 -2.95 -17.58
C ILE A 280 -4.14 -4.08 -16.59
N TRP A 281 -3.10 -4.67 -16.02
CA TRP A 281 -3.26 -5.72 -15.02
C TRP A 281 -3.99 -5.20 -13.77
N PHE A 282 -3.64 -4.02 -13.27
CA PHE A 282 -4.30 -3.44 -12.10
C PHE A 282 -5.77 -3.13 -12.34
N GLU A 283 -6.14 -2.56 -13.49
CA GLU A 283 -7.55 -2.36 -13.84
C GLU A 283 -8.29 -3.69 -14.00
N MET A 284 -7.64 -4.68 -14.63
CA MET A 284 -8.21 -6.02 -14.80
C MET A 284 -8.44 -6.73 -13.47
N ARG A 285 -7.49 -6.62 -12.55
CA ARG A 285 -7.59 -7.17 -11.20
C ARG A 285 -8.78 -6.60 -10.42
N GLU A 286 -9.05 -5.31 -10.55
CA GLU A 286 -10.21 -4.68 -9.93
C GLU A 286 -11.53 -5.18 -10.51
N GLN A 287 -11.57 -5.50 -11.80
CA GLN A 287 -12.76 -5.98 -12.49
C GLN A 287 -13.00 -7.49 -12.36
N LEU A 288 -11.96 -8.27 -12.09
CA LEU A 288 -12.05 -9.74 -11.98
C LEU A 288 -13.11 -10.25 -11.01
N PRO A 289 -13.25 -9.71 -9.78
CA PRO A 289 -14.29 -10.16 -8.85
C PRO A 289 -15.71 -10.00 -9.40
N ALA A 290 -16.00 -8.90 -10.07
CA ALA A 290 -17.30 -8.63 -10.67
C ALA A 290 -17.58 -9.53 -11.89
N LEU A 291 -16.54 -9.84 -12.67
CA LEU A 291 -16.63 -10.77 -13.80
C LEU A 291 -16.89 -12.21 -13.33
N LEU A 292 -16.19 -12.65 -12.32
CA LEU A 292 -16.38 -13.99 -11.73
C LEU A 292 -17.76 -14.16 -11.13
N GLU A 293 -18.33 -13.10 -10.57
CA GLU A 293 -19.68 -13.12 -10.04
C GLU A 293 -20.75 -13.29 -11.11
N LYS A 294 -20.64 -12.55 -12.21
CA LYS A 294 -21.57 -12.68 -13.34
C LYS A 294 -21.59 -14.11 -13.91
N LEU A 295 -20.50 -14.82 -13.77
CA LEU A 295 -20.30 -16.17 -14.30
C LEU A 295 -20.64 -17.29 -13.31
N LYS A 296 -20.93 -16.94 -12.06
CA LYS A 296 -21.17 -17.90 -10.96
C LYS A 296 -22.33 -18.89 -11.23
N ASN A 297 -23.35 -18.44 -11.93
CA ASN A 297 -24.57 -19.24 -12.21
C ASN A 297 -24.53 -20.00 -13.55
N LYS A 298 -23.65 -19.63 -14.47
CA LYS A 298 -23.45 -20.28 -15.77
C LYS A 298 -21.99 -20.11 -16.21
N PHE A 299 -21.07 -20.79 -15.54
CA PHE A 299 -19.68 -20.74 -15.95
C PHE A 299 -19.50 -21.53 -17.25
N SER A 300 -19.21 -20.80 -18.34
CA SER A 300 -18.58 -21.38 -19.52
C SER A 300 -17.25 -20.68 -19.75
N LEU A 301 -16.24 -21.44 -20.13
CA LEU A 301 -14.92 -20.91 -20.44
C LEU A 301 -14.99 -19.86 -21.56
N GLU A 302 -15.89 -20.06 -22.52
CA GLU A 302 -16.13 -19.15 -23.64
C GLU A 302 -16.69 -17.80 -23.17
N SER A 303 -17.71 -17.79 -22.31
CA SER A 303 -18.24 -16.55 -21.71
C SER A 303 -17.24 -15.81 -20.86
N PHE A 304 -16.36 -16.53 -20.17
CA PHE A 304 -15.27 -15.96 -19.37
C PHE A 304 -14.23 -15.29 -20.26
N ILE A 305 -13.79 -15.95 -21.34
CA ILE A 305 -12.86 -15.38 -22.32
C ILE A 305 -13.45 -14.13 -22.98
N ASP A 306 -14.70 -14.17 -23.38
CA ASP A 306 -15.39 -13.04 -24.02
C ASP A 306 -15.50 -11.84 -23.08
N SER A 307 -15.84 -12.09 -21.82
CA SER A 307 -15.92 -11.04 -20.78
C SER A 307 -14.57 -10.42 -20.50
N ILE A 308 -13.52 -11.21 -20.39
CA ILE A 308 -12.14 -10.71 -20.21
C ILE A 308 -11.69 -9.94 -21.45
N SER A 309 -11.90 -10.46 -22.65
CA SER A 309 -11.55 -9.78 -23.89
C SER A 309 -12.25 -8.44 -24.04
N SER A 310 -13.53 -8.36 -23.71
CA SER A 310 -14.30 -7.13 -23.74
C SER A 310 -13.78 -6.10 -22.73
N SER A 311 -13.49 -6.53 -21.49
CA SER A 311 -12.90 -5.67 -20.47
C SER A 311 -11.51 -5.18 -20.87
N LEU A 312 -10.67 -6.06 -21.42
CA LEU A 312 -9.33 -5.71 -21.91
C LEU A 312 -9.37 -4.69 -23.04
N LYS A 313 -10.31 -4.80 -23.97
CA LYS A 313 -10.49 -3.81 -25.05
C LYS A 313 -10.84 -2.42 -24.49
N GLY A 314 -11.72 -2.35 -23.50
CA GLY A 314 -12.08 -1.10 -22.84
C GLY A 314 -10.90 -0.47 -22.09
N ILE A 315 -10.17 -1.26 -21.34
CA ILE A 315 -8.96 -0.85 -20.61
C ILE A 315 -7.89 -0.36 -21.61
N TRP A 316 -7.64 -1.14 -22.65
CA TRP A 316 -6.69 -0.81 -23.70
C TRP A 316 -6.99 0.52 -24.38
N LYS A 317 -8.24 0.79 -24.69
CA LYS A 317 -8.65 2.06 -25.29
C LYS A 317 -8.35 3.26 -24.37
N ARG A 318 -8.58 3.13 -23.05
CA ARG A 318 -8.27 4.19 -22.07
C ARG A 318 -6.76 4.39 -21.92
N VAL A 319 -6.01 3.31 -21.91
CA VAL A 319 -4.53 3.35 -21.82
C VAL A 319 -3.92 3.95 -23.09
N GLN A 320 -4.45 3.62 -24.28
CA GLN A 320 -3.99 4.23 -25.54
C GLN A 320 -4.20 5.74 -25.55
N LEU A 321 -5.32 6.24 -25.09
CA LEU A 321 -5.58 7.68 -25.01
C LEU A 321 -4.57 8.38 -24.11
N ARG A 322 -4.26 7.79 -22.97
CA ARG A 322 -3.26 8.31 -22.02
C ARG A 322 -1.85 8.24 -22.59
N PHE A 323 -1.55 7.20 -23.35
CA PHE A 323 -0.26 6.96 -24.00
C PHE A 323 -0.02 7.91 -25.18
N ASN A 324 -1.06 8.28 -25.93
CA ASN A 324 -0.96 9.24 -27.02
C ASN A 324 -0.57 10.63 -26.54
N ASP A 325 -1.15 11.11 -25.44
CA ASP A 325 -0.77 12.39 -24.81
C ASP A 325 0.71 12.38 -24.42
N PHE A 326 1.19 11.24 -23.99
CA PHE A 326 2.57 10.97 -23.65
C PHE A 326 3.51 11.08 -24.85
N LEU A 327 3.12 10.51 -25.98
CA LEU A 327 3.91 10.45 -27.22
C LEU A 327 3.95 11.78 -27.95
N ILE A 328 2.90 12.59 -27.84
CA ILE A 328 2.86 13.96 -28.35
C ILE A 328 3.90 14.85 -27.67
N SER A 329 4.31 14.53 -26.43
CA SER A 329 5.35 15.23 -25.68
C SER A 329 6.76 15.00 -26.26
N PHE A 330 6.97 13.93 -27.01
CA PHE A 330 8.21 13.62 -27.71
C PHE A 330 8.12 14.09 -29.16
N LYS A 331 8.57 15.33 -29.42
CA LYS A 331 8.42 16.04 -30.71
C LYS A 331 9.16 15.43 -31.92
N ASP A 332 9.97 14.41 -31.75
CA ASP A 332 10.75 13.83 -32.81
C ASP A 332 10.11 12.52 -33.30
N GLY A 333 9.78 12.47 -34.58
CA GLY A 333 9.06 11.39 -35.27
C GLY A 333 9.63 9.95 -35.14
N VAL A 334 10.67 9.75 -34.34
CA VAL A 334 11.27 8.45 -33.99
C VAL A 334 10.28 7.59 -33.21
N PHE A 335 9.40 8.19 -32.41
CA PHE A 335 8.43 7.46 -31.58
C PHE A 335 7.18 6.96 -32.31
N ALA A 336 6.80 7.55 -33.43
CA ALA A 336 5.62 7.11 -34.20
C ALA A 336 5.78 5.68 -34.75
N GLY A 337 6.98 5.31 -35.21
CA GLY A 337 7.31 3.95 -35.65
C GLY A 337 7.38 2.94 -34.51
N VAL A 338 7.86 3.39 -33.34
CA VAL A 338 7.91 2.61 -32.11
C VAL A 338 6.51 2.34 -31.58
N LEU A 339 5.57 3.29 -31.73
CA LEU A 339 4.19 3.14 -31.30
C LEU A 339 3.44 2.00 -32.00
N GLY A 340 3.60 1.89 -33.33
CA GLY A 340 3.01 0.80 -34.10
C GLY A 340 3.55 -0.57 -33.68
N SER A 341 4.86 -0.68 -33.50
CA SER A 341 5.53 -1.89 -33.00
C SER A 341 5.11 -2.21 -31.57
N LEU A 342 4.99 -1.20 -30.71
CA LEU A 342 4.54 -1.31 -29.34
C LEU A 342 3.11 -1.83 -29.25
N THR A 343 2.22 -1.29 -30.03
CA THR A 343 0.80 -1.70 -30.08
C THR A 343 0.67 -3.16 -30.47
N THR A 344 1.41 -3.61 -31.49
CA THR A 344 1.43 -5.01 -31.92
C THR A 344 2.00 -5.93 -30.85
N THR A 345 3.08 -5.52 -30.20
CA THR A 345 3.74 -6.30 -29.12
C THR A 345 2.81 -6.42 -27.91
N ILE A 346 2.17 -5.33 -27.48
CA ILE A 346 1.21 -5.34 -26.38
C ILE A 346 0.05 -6.30 -26.70
N PHE A 347 -0.48 -6.22 -27.91
CA PHE A 347 -1.59 -7.10 -28.31
C PHE A 347 -1.20 -8.58 -28.29
N ASN A 348 -0.01 -8.91 -28.75
CA ASN A 348 0.52 -10.29 -28.71
C ASN A 348 0.73 -10.79 -27.28
N ILE A 349 1.18 -9.93 -26.38
CA ILE A 349 1.34 -10.26 -24.96
C ILE A 349 0.01 -10.49 -24.30
N PHE A 350 -1.01 -9.66 -24.59
CA PHE A 350 -2.35 -9.90 -24.10
C PHE A 350 -2.89 -11.25 -24.53
N ALA A 351 -2.73 -11.61 -25.79
CA ALA A 351 -3.13 -12.90 -26.29
C ALA A 351 -2.43 -14.04 -25.53
N THR A 352 -1.11 -13.90 -25.26
CA THR A 352 -0.32 -14.88 -24.52
C THR A 352 -0.71 -14.93 -23.03
N THR A 353 -0.93 -13.78 -22.39
CA THR A 353 -1.33 -13.70 -20.98
C THR A 353 -2.74 -14.23 -20.76
N GLN A 354 -3.67 -13.99 -21.69
CA GLN A 354 -4.99 -14.62 -21.66
C GLN A 354 -4.89 -16.15 -21.71
N VAL A 355 -4.08 -16.69 -22.60
CA VAL A 355 -3.87 -18.13 -22.72
C VAL A 355 -3.31 -18.71 -21.42
N MET A 356 -2.35 -18.03 -20.79
CA MET A 356 -1.77 -18.46 -19.51
C MET A 356 -2.78 -18.36 -18.37
N ALA A 357 -3.54 -17.29 -18.28
CA ALA A 357 -4.58 -17.11 -17.27
C ALA A 357 -5.66 -18.19 -17.39
N ILE A 358 -6.09 -18.53 -18.60
CA ILE A 358 -7.04 -19.60 -18.87
C ILE A 358 -6.48 -20.96 -18.47
N LYS A 359 -5.21 -21.22 -18.74
CA LYS A 359 -4.54 -22.46 -18.36
C LYS A 359 -4.50 -22.63 -16.84
N ILE A 360 -4.15 -21.58 -16.11
CA ILE A 360 -4.13 -21.56 -14.65
C ILE A 360 -5.53 -21.79 -14.08
N ILE A 361 -6.53 -21.10 -14.61
CA ILE A 361 -7.92 -21.26 -14.19
C ILE A 361 -8.43 -22.69 -14.45
N ARG A 362 -8.06 -23.29 -15.57
CA ARG A 362 -8.38 -24.71 -15.86
C ARG A 362 -7.75 -25.66 -14.85
N GLU A 363 -6.48 -25.45 -14.52
CA GLU A 363 -5.76 -26.30 -13.55
C GLU A 363 -6.39 -26.19 -12.14
N ILE A 364 -6.75 -24.96 -11.73
CA ILE A 364 -7.40 -24.74 -10.43
C ILE A 364 -8.80 -25.34 -10.40
N TRP A 365 -9.57 -25.18 -11.47
CA TRP A 365 -10.91 -25.76 -11.56
C TRP A 365 -10.88 -27.28 -11.52
N ALA A 366 -9.90 -27.90 -12.18
CA ALA A 366 -9.71 -29.35 -12.14
C ALA A 366 -9.32 -29.89 -10.76
N GLN A 367 -8.83 -29.04 -9.86
CA GLN A 367 -8.51 -29.41 -8.47
C GLN A 367 -9.68 -29.19 -7.50
N LEU A 368 -10.70 -28.43 -7.91
CA LEU A 368 -11.86 -28.09 -7.09
C LEU A 368 -13.11 -28.99 -7.37
N VAL A 369 -13.07 -29.75 -8.43
CA VAL A 369 -14.08 -30.74 -8.83
C VAL A 369 -13.55 -32.15 -8.63
#